data_5b93cd5abe9361125462ecb060cfc3bf
#
_entry.id   5b93cd5abe9361125462ecb060cfc3bf
#
_cell.length_a   1.000
_cell.length_b   1.000
_cell.length_c   1.000
_cell.angle_alpha   90.00
_cell.angle_beta   90.00
_cell.angle_gamma   90.00
#
_symmetry.space_group_name_H-M   'P 1'
#
loop_
_entity.id
_entity.type
_entity.pdbx_description
1 polymer ?
#
loop_
_entity_poly.entity_id
_entity_poly.type
_entity_poly.pdbx_seq_one_letter_code
_entity_poly.pdbx_strand_id
1 'polypeptide(L)'
;MKRSELDIVLKELTEQIYNLLGDKLEKVVLYGSYARGDNTEESDVDVLVLTNMEPEENRKILWTLNKIFSRVGLEHDILLSMFLLDKKAFHARKPILPFYQNIEKDGVVVYAA
;
A
#
# COMPACT_ATOMS: atom_id res chain seq x y z
N MET A 1 -11.32 -3.58 13.76
CA MET A 1 -11.84 -2.66 12.71
C MET A 1 -12.80 -3.39 11.80
N LYS A 2 -13.95 -2.80 11.55
CA LYS A 2 -14.93 -3.37 10.63
C LYS A 2 -14.49 -3.20 9.19
N ARG A 3 -14.94 -4.08 8.30
CA ARG A 3 -14.62 -4.00 6.88
C ARG A 3 -15.03 -2.65 6.26
N SER A 4 -16.18 -2.12 6.66
CA SER A 4 -16.64 -0.82 6.17
C SER A 4 -15.69 0.33 6.56
N GLU A 5 -15.12 0.27 7.76
CA GLU A 5 -14.14 1.26 8.21
C GLU A 5 -12.83 1.16 7.42
N LEU A 6 -12.39 -0.08 7.19
CA LEU A 6 -11.19 -0.34 6.38
C LEU A 6 -11.35 0.20 4.96
N ASP A 7 -12.50 -0.02 4.34
CA ASP A 7 -12.76 0.46 2.98
C ASP A 7 -12.73 1.98 2.91
N ILE A 8 -13.28 2.67 3.91
CA ILE A 8 -13.23 4.14 4.00
C ILE A 8 -11.79 4.63 4.11
N VAL A 9 -11.00 4.01 4.98
CA VAL A 9 -9.59 4.37 5.19
C VAL A 9 -8.79 4.17 3.91
N LEU A 10 -8.95 3.03 3.26
CA LEU A 10 -8.22 2.72 2.03
C LEU A 10 -8.61 3.66 0.88
N LYS A 11 -9.86 4.04 0.80
CA LYS A 11 -10.32 5.00 -0.21
C LYS A 11 -9.67 6.38 0.02
N GLU A 12 -9.71 6.87 1.24
CA GLU A 12 -9.11 8.16 1.59
C GLU A 12 -7.60 8.16 1.32
N LEU A 13 -6.93 7.10 1.77
CA LEU A 13 -5.49 6.94 1.56
C LEU A 13 -5.14 6.93 0.07
N THR A 14 -5.89 6.17 -0.71
CA THR A 14 -5.66 6.05 -2.15
C THR A 14 -5.87 7.39 -2.86
N GLU A 15 -6.90 8.15 -2.49
CA GLU A 15 -7.13 9.48 -3.05
C GLU A 15 -5.95 10.41 -2.80
N GLN A 16 -5.41 10.40 -1.60
CA GLN A 16 -4.26 11.23 -1.25
C GLN A 16 -2.99 10.79 -1.96
N ILE A 17 -2.77 9.49 -2.10
CA ILE A 17 -1.63 8.96 -2.86
C ILE A 17 -1.76 9.37 -4.33
N TYR A 18 -2.94 9.24 -4.91
CA TYR A 18 -3.18 9.62 -6.29
C TYR A 18 -2.99 11.12 -6.51
N ASN A 19 -3.44 11.96 -5.58
CA ASN A 19 -3.23 13.40 -5.66
C ASN A 19 -1.75 13.78 -5.67
N LEU A 20 -0.91 12.99 -5.00
CA LEU A 20 0.53 13.22 -4.99
C LEU A 20 1.22 12.70 -6.25
N LEU A 21 0.86 11.51 -6.71
CA LEU A 21 1.60 10.77 -7.74
C LEU A 21 0.97 10.85 -9.13
N GLY A 22 -0.35 11.00 -9.21
CA GLY A 22 -1.04 11.03 -10.49
C GLY A 22 -0.81 9.76 -11.29
N ASP A 23 -0.44 9.91 -12.55
CA ASP A 23 -0.18 8.80 -13.48
C ASP A 23 1.09 8.00 -13.16
N LYS A 24 1.88 8.44 -12.20
CA LYS A 24 3.04 7.68 -11.71
C LYS A 24 2.64 6.58 -10.74
N LEU A 25 1.42 6.62 -10.24
CA LEU A 25 0.87 5.55 -9.40
C LEU A 25 0.40 4.41 -10.27
N GLU A 26 0.98 3.22 -10.05
CA GLU A 26 0.62 2.01 -10.81
C GLU A 26 -0.46 1.20 -10.13
N LYS A 27 -0.28 0.91 -8.84
CA LYS A 27 -1.24 0.15 -8.03
C LYS A 27 -1.15 0.55 -6.56
N VAL A 28 -2.27 0.38 -5.88
CA VAL A 28 -2.33 0.34 -4.41
C VAL A 28 -2.92 -1.01 -4.04
N VAL A 29 -2.21 -1.78 -3.23
CA VAL A 29 -2.59 -3.15 -2.90
C VAL A 29 -2.61 -3.32 -1.38
N LEU A 30 -3.74 -3.77 -0.86
CA LEU A 30 -3.83 -4.25 0.53
C LEU A 30 -3.27 -5.67 0.57
N TYR A 31 -2.30 -5.92 1.45
CA TYR A 31 -1.73 -7.25 1.62
C TYR A 31 -1.65 -7.59 3.11
N GLY A 32 -1.06 -8.74 3.43
CA GLY A 32 -0.92 -9.17 4.81
C GLY A 32 -2.21 -9.68 5.41
N SER A 33 -2.31 -9.62 6.75
CA SER A 33 -3.38 -10.28 7.49
C SER A 33 -4.78 -9.74 7.15
N TYR A 34 -4.93 -8.45 6.94
CA TYR A 34 -6.24 -7.88 6.56
C TYR A 34 -6.69 -8.34 5.18
N ALA A 35 -5.77 -8.57 4.26
CA ALA A 35 -6.10 -9.10 2.93
C ALA A 35 -6.51 -10.57 3.00
N ARG A 36 -5.84 -11.36 3.86
CA ARG A 36 -6.14 -12.78 4.04
C ARG A 36 -7.36 -13.04 4.91
N GLY A 37 -7.78 -12.06 5.72
CA GLY A 37 -8.88 -12.22 6.65
C GLY A 37 -8.51 -12.87 7.99
N ASP A 38 -7.22 -13.01 8.28
CA ASP A 38 -6.73 -13.59 9.53
C ASP A 38 -6.18 -12.54 10.50
N ASN A 39 -6.57 -11.29 10.31
CA ASN A 39 -6.14 -10.18 11.14
C ASN A 39 -6.72 -10.27 12.56
N THR A 40 -5.94 -9.71 13.51
CA THR A 40 -6.34 -9.52 14.91
C THR A 40 -6.45 -8.03 15.20
N GLU A 41 -6.85 -7.67 16.43
CA GLU A 41 -6.90 -6.28 16.86
C GLU A 41 -5.53 -5.60 16.84
N GLU A 42 -4.45 -6.38 16.93
CA GLU A 42 -3.09 -5.88 16.95
C GLU A 42 -2.45 -5.81 15.55
N SER A 43 -3.15 -6.29 14.53
CA SER A 43 -2.60 -6.32 13.17
C SER A 43 -2.50 -4.92 12.57
N ASP A 44 -1.38 -4.64 11.89
CA ASP A 44 -1.24 -3.45 11.05
C ASP A 44 -1.99 -3.66 9.74
N VAL A 45 -2.40 -2.55 9.14
CA VAL A 45 -2.96 -2.55 7.78
C VAL A 45 -1.80 -2.35 6.81
N ASP A 46 -1.45 -3.39 6.07
CA ASP A 46 -0.29 -3.39 5.17
C ASP A 46 -0.70 -2.96 3.77
N VAL A 47 -0.09 -1.89 3.28
CA VAL A 47 -0.43 -1.30 1.97
C VAL A 47 0.83 -1.18 1.12
N LEU A 48 0.79 -1.78 -0.06
CA LEU A 48 1.81 -1.62 -1.08
C LEU A 48 1.43 -0.48 -2.02
N VAL A 49 2.36 0.47 -2.18
CA VAL A 49 2.26 1.52 -3.18
C VAL A 49 3.24 1.19 -4.29
N LEU A 50 2.71 0.80 -5.45
CA LEU A 50 3.52 0.43 -6.60
C LEU A 50 3.53 1.58 -7.60
N THR A 51 4.72 2.01 -8.00
CA THR A 51 4.90 3.13 -8.92
C THR A 51 5.54 2.70 -10.22
N ASN A 52 5.44 3.56 -11.24
CA ASN A 52 6.20 3.39 -12.47
C ASN A 52 7.43 4.32 -12.50
N MET A 53 7.85 4.81 -11.34
CA MET A 53 9.01 5.70 -11.21
C MET A 53 10.29 4.91 -11.01
N GLU A 54 11.42 5.59 -11.23
CA GLU A 54 12.73 5.04 -10.91
C GLU A 54 12.94 5.05 -9.39
N PRO A 55 13.83 4.17 -8.86
CA PRO A 55 14.08 4.10 -7.43
C PRO A 55 14.47 5.43 -6.77
N GLU A 56 15.20 6.29 -7.48
CA GLU A 56 15.57 7.61 -6.95
C GLU A 56 14.37 8.52 -6.77
N GLU A 57 13.43 8.48 -7.70
CA GLU A 57 12.19 9.25 -7.58
C GLU A 57 11.35 8.76 -6.41
N ASN A 58 11.29 7.44 -6.21
CA ASN A 58 10.61 6.86 -5.06
C ASN A 58 11.21 7.35 -3.74
N ARG A 59 12.53 7.41 -3.66
CA ARG A 59 13.20 7.92 -2.44
C ARG A 59 12.83 9.35 -2.13
N LYS A 60 12.66 10.19 -3.15
CA LYS A 60 12.29 11.60 -2.97
C LYS A 60 10.91 11.80 -2.38
N ILE A 61 9.96 10.90 -2.68
CA ILE A 61 8.59 11.01 -2.19
C ILE A 61 8.33 10.20 -0.93
N LEU A 62 9.27 9.39 -0.50
CA LEU A 62 9.09 8.47 0.63
C LEU A 62 8.63 9.19 1.89
N TRP A 63 9.28 10.30 2.23
CA TRP A 63 8.94 11.07 3.43
C TRP A 63 7.54 11.66 3.35
N THR A 64 7.14 12.19 2.20
CA THR A 64 5.81 12.74 1.99
C THR A 64 4.74 11.67 2.10
N LEU A 65 4.98 10.48 1.52
CA LEU A 65 4.07 9.34 1.65
C LEU A 65 3.96 8.86 3.09
N ASN A 66 5.07 8.81 3.82
CA ASN A 66 5.04 8.44 5.23
C ASN A 66 4.18 9.41 6.06
N LYS A 67 4.23 10.69 5.75
CA LYS A 67 3.38 11.70 6.40
C LYS A 67 1.90 11.47 6.10
N ILE A 68 1.56 11.14 4.86
CA ILE A 68 0.19 10.82 4.47
C ILE A 68 -0.31 9.60 5.25
N PHE A 69 0.46 8.53 5.27
CA PHE A 69 0.11 7.30 5.99
C PHE A 69 -0.06 7.55 7.48
N SER A 70 0.86 8.29 8.09
CA SER A 70 0.77 8.62 9.52
C SER A 70 -0.45 9.46 9.84
N ARG A 71 -0.75 10.46 9.01
CA ARG A 71 -1.90 11.33 9.24
C ARG A 71 -3.22 10.56 9.13
N VAL A 72 -3.38 9.78 8.08
CA VAL A 72 -4.59 8.98 7.88
C VAL A 72 -4.73 7.95 9.00
N GLY A 73 -3.64 7.30 9.38
CA GLY A 73 -3.64 6.34 10.49
C GLY A 73 -4.06 6.97 11.80
N LEU A 74 -3.55 8.16 12.12
CA LEU A 74 -3.92 8.88 13.34
C LEU A 74 -5.38 9.31 13.33
N GLU A 75 -5.88 9.77 12.20
CA GLU A 75 -7.29 10.19 12.08
C GLU A 75 -8.26 9.05 12.35
N HIS A 76 -7.88 7.83 11.99
CA HIS A 76 -8.73 6.65 12.13
C HIS A 76 -8.31 5.70 13.25
N ASP A 77 -7.30 6.09 14.04
CA ASP A 77 -6.77 5.30 15.16
C ASP A 77 -6.35 3.89 14.72
N ILE A 78 -5.58 3.81 13.65
CA ILE A 78 -5.04 2.56 13.11
C ILE A 78 -3.58 2.72 12.73
N LEU A 79 -2.86 1.59 12.70
CA LEU A 79 -1.49 1.53 12.20
C LEU A 79 -1.51 1.12 10.73
N LEU A 80 -1.07 2.04 9.87
CA LEU A 80 -0.87 1.78 8.45
C LEU A 80 0.60 1.54 8.21
N SER A 81 0.93 0.40 7.62
CA SER A 81 2.29 0.03 7.25
C SER A 81 2.44 0.18 5.75
N MET A 82 3.39 1.01 5.32
CA MET A 82 3.60 1.32 3.91
C MET A 82 4.78 0.56 3.34
N PHE A 83 4.59 -0.01 2.14
CA PHE A 83 5.67 -0.57 1.34
C PHE A 83 5.66 0.13 -0.01
N LEU A 84 6.67 0.95 -0.27
CA LEU A 84 6.82 1.69 -1.53
C LEU A 84 7.82 0.99 -2.43
N LEU A 85 7.42 0.68 -3.66
CA LEU A 85 8.28 -0.01 -4.60
C LEU A 85 7.91 0.35 -6.04
N ASP A 86 8.88 0.37 -6.93
CA ASP A 86 8.63 0.51 -8.37
C ASP A 86 8.25 -0.84 -8.99
N LYS A 87 7.46 -0.80 -10.05
CA LYS A 87 6.95 -2.01 -10.70
C LYS A 87 8.05 -2.90 -11.28
N LYS A 88 9.15 -2.31 -11.75
CA LYS A 88 10.27 -3.10 -12.30
C LYS A 88 10.91 -3.97 -11.23
N ALA A 89 11.15 -3.39 -10.05
CA ALA A 89 11.71 -4.14 -8.92
C ALA A 89 10.74 -5.24 -8.46
N PHE A 90 9.44 -4.93 -8.43
CA PHE A 90 8.44 -5.93 -8.06
C PHE A 90 8.46 -7.13 -9.02
N HIS A 91 8.43 -6.87 -10.33
CA HIS A 91 8.48 -7.94 -11.34
C HIS A 91 9.78 -8.74 -11.30
N ALA A 92 10.91 -8.06 -11.04
CA ALA A 92 12.21 -8.74 -10.96
C ALA A 92 12.31 -9.66 -9.74
N ARG A 93 11.70 -9.28 -8.63
CA ARG A 93 11.77 -10.04 -7.36
C ARG A 93 10.71 -11.14 -7.26
N LYS A 94 9.57 -10.97 -7.90
CA LYS A 94 8.45 -11.90 -7.79
C LYS A 94 8.80 -13.35 -8.10
N PRO A 95 9.54 -13.70 -9.18
CA PRO A 95 9.87 -15.08 -9.45
C PRO A 95 10.77 -15.75 -8.41
N ILE A 96 11.48 -14.97 -7.60
CA ILE A 96 12.52 -15.44 -6.70
C ILE A 96 12.06 -15.43 -5.24
N LEU A 97 11.27 -14.41 -4.85
CA LEU A 97 10.95 -14.15 -3.43
C LEU A 97 9.49 -14.51 -3.12
N PRO A 98 9.27 -15.49 -2.23
CA PRO A 98 7.91 -15.90 -1.86
C PRO A 98 7.02 -14.77 -1.33
N PHE A 99 7.60 -13.80 -0.63
CA PHE A 99 6.86 -12.66 -0.10
C PHE A 99 6.12 -11.91 -1.21
N TYR A 100 6.78 -11.69 -2.35
CA TYR A 100 6.18 -10.99 -3.50
C TYR A 100 5.10 -11.82 -4.16
N GLN A 101 5.31 -13.15 -4.24
CA GLN A 101 4.30 -14.08 -4.76
C GLN A 101 3.05 -14.09 -3.90
N ASN A 102 3.23 -14.01 -2.57
CA ASN A 102 2.13 -13.97 -1.61
C ASN A 102 1.34 -12.66 -1.73
N ILE A 103 2.01 -11.54 -1.95
CA ILE A 103 1.33 -10.26 -2.19
C ILE A 103 0.43 -10.36 -3.42
N GLU A 104 0.93 -10.94 -4.51
CA GLU A 104 0.14 -11.10 -5.73
C GLU A 104 -1.03 -12.06 -5.55
N LYS A 105 -0.80 -13.16 -4.85
CA LYS A 105 -1.82 -14.18 -4.63
C LYS A 105 -2.93 -13.73 -3.70
N ASP A 106 -2.57 -13.14 -2.55
CA ASP A 106 -3.51 -12.83 -1.48
C ASP A 106 -3.92 -11.36 -1.46
N GLY A 107 -3.17 -10.50 -2.15
CA GLY A 107 -3.40 -9.07 -2.14
C GLY A 107 -4.73 -8.67 -2.76
N VAL A 108 -5.32 -7.61 -2.21
CA VAL A 108 -6.54 -7.00 -2.73
C VAL A 108 -6.15 -5.70 -3.41
N VAL A 109 -6.40 -5.61 -4.71
CA VAL A 109 -6.10 -4.40 -5.47
C VAL A 109 -7.11 -3.33 -5.11
N VAL A 110 -6.64 -2.24 -4.49
CA VAL A 110 -7.48 -1.09 -4.12
C VAL A 110 -7.57 -0.10 -5.27
N TYR A 111 -6.47 0.04 -6.01
CA TYR A 111 -6.38 0.92 -7.18
C TYR A 111 -5.44 0.30 -8.20
N ALA A 112 -5.79 0.41 -9.48
CA ALA A 112 -4.91 0.04 -10.60
C ALA A 112 -5.06 1.08 -11.72
N ALA A 113 -3.91 1.52 -12.22
CA ALA A 113 -3.88 2.46 -13.35
C ALA A 113 -4.39 1.81 -14.64
#